data_9ebb47a5795bf742aac47d3ddcdf759f
#
_entry.id   9ebb47a5795bf742aac47d3ddcdf759f
#
_cell.length_a   1.000
_cell.length_b   1.000
_cell.length_c   1.000
_cell.angle_alpha   90.00
_cell.angle_beta   90.00
_cell.angle_gamma   90.00
#
_symmetry.space_group_name_H-M   'P 1'
#
loop_
_entity.id
_entity.type
_entity.pdbx_description
1 polymer ?
#
loop_
_entity_poly.entity_id
_entity_poly.type
_entity_poly.pdbx_seq_one_letter_code
_entity_poly.pdbx_strand_id
1 'polypeptide(L)'
;MNVSSLSEALVKASTEQTGPIQPGSAAGRVYAKLRDSIISLDLPPDTVLSRATIAKEHDVSQSPVREAIQELEKEGLVVSYPQSKTLVTRIDVDHARETQFLRVSVELEVAKTLARAHGSDTLLPSQRILRMQKMAGEDRDIPEFTALDRLFHLSLYQAAGVSSLWHMISGRSGHIDRLRRLNLPDPGKMTEVLDAHERILAAIAASDLEEVEKSVRIHLSGTLASVPAIMKLHPAYFGVTGMPQGA
;
A
#
# COMPACT_ATOMS: atom_id res chain seq x y z
N MET A 1 9.07 23.05 -0.08
CA MET A 1 8.81 21.92 0.82
C MET A 1 9.05 20.69 0.00
N ASN A 2 10.03 19.85 0.35
CA ASN A 2 10.30 18.61 -0.37
C ASN A 2 9.30 17.53 0.04
N VAL A 3 9.23 16.45 -0.73
CA VAL A 3 8.31 15.30 -0.49
C VAL A 3 8.47 14.72 0.91
N SER A 4 9.71 14.62 1.41
CA SER A 4 10.02 14.13 2.75
C SER A 4 9.32 14.95 3.83
N SER A 5 9.30 16.29 3.73
CA SER A 5 8.66 17.17 4.73
C SER A 5 7.12 17.13 4.66
N LEU A 6 6.55 16.90 3.47
CA LEU A 6 5.09 16.71 3.29
C LEU A 6 4.66 15.32 3.77
N SER A 7 5.45 14.30 3.44
CA SER A 7 5.26 12.93 3.93
C SER A 7 5.33 12.88 5.47
N GLU A 8 6.35 13.51 6.07
CA GLU A 8 6.48 13.60 7.53
C GLU A 8 5.33 14.37 8.18
N ALA A 9 4.87 15.47 7.57
CA ALA A 9 3.76 16.25 8.10
C ALA A 9 2.43 15.51 8.02
N LEU A 10 2.16 14.81 6.90
CA LEU A 10 0.96 14.00 6.70
C LEU A 10 0.97 12.73 7.57
N VAL A 11 2.13 12.07 7.68
CA VAL A 11 2.33 10.93 8.57
C VAL A 11 2.23 11.36 10.03
N LYS A 12 2.77 12.51 10.43
CA LYS A 12 2.67 13.05 11.79
C LYS A 12 1.24 13.41 12.19
N ALA A 13 0.44 13.94 11.27
CA ALA A 13 -0.98 14.23 11.49
C ALA A 13 -1.84 12.96 11.64
N SER A 14 -1.34 11.79 11.21
CA SER A 14 -2.04 10.51 11.27
C SER A 14 -1.54 9.58 12.39
N THR A 15 -0.58 9.99 13.24
CA THR A 15 0.07 9.14 14.25
C THR A 15 -0.69 8.97 15.57
N GLU A 16 -1.97 9.28 15.66
CA GLU A 16 -2.81 8.70 16.70
C GLU A 16 -3.17 7.25 16.33
N GLN A 17 -2.18 6.36 16.41
CA GLN A 17 -2.33 4.96 16.01
C GLN A 17 -2.82 4.10 17.17
N THR A 18 -3.95 3.48 16.95
CA THR A 18 -4.48 2.35 17.72
C THR A 18 -3.97 1.01 17.14
N GLY A 19 -2.66 0.87 16.96
CA GLY A 19 -2.04 -0.39 16.52
C GLY A 19 -1.24 -1.04 17.66
N PRO A 20 -1.06 -2.39 17.66
CA PRO A 20 -0.34 -3.09 18.71
C PRO A 20 1.16 -2.74 18.78
N ILE A 21 1.73 -2.17 17.71
CA ILE A 21 3.12 -1.70 17.68
C ILE A 21 3.16 -0.18 17.45
N GLN A 22 3.76 0.55 18.42
CA GLN A 22 3.96 2.00 18.27
C GLN A 22 5.02 2.29 17.18
N PRO A 23 4.78 3.19 16.22
CA PRO A 23 5.69 3.48 15.10
C PRO A 23 7.12 3.85 15.51
N GLY A 24 7.30 4.59 16.59
CA GLY A 24 8.61 5.01 17.11
C GLY A 24 9.35 3.95 17.94
N SER A 25 8.69 2.83 18.28
CA SER A 25 9.32 1.75 19.05
C SER A 25 10.34 0.98 18.23
N ALA A 26 11.23 0.22 18.87
CA ALA A 26 12.17 -0.67 18.22
C ALA A 26 11.44 -1.69 17.32
N ALA A 27 10.35 -2.29 17.82
CA ALA A 27 9.52 -3.21 17.05
C ALA A 27 8.86 -2.53 15.84
N GLY A 28 8.35 -1.30 16.01
CA GLY A 28 7.75 -0.52 14.93
C GLY A 28 8.72 -0.18 13.82
N ARG A 29 9.97 0.19 14.16
CA ARG A 29 11.01 0.45 13.13
C ARG A 29 11.38 -0.82 12.36
N VAL A 30 11.57 -1.95 13.05
CA VAL A 30 11.86 -3.24 12.41
C VAL A 30 10.71 -3.67 11.51
N TYR A 31 9.47 -3.60 12.01
CA TYR A 31 8.27 -3.91 11.25
C TYR A 31 8.18 -3.07 9.96
N ALA A 32 8.28 -1.74 10.07
CA ALA A 32 8.18 -0.85 8.92
C ALA A 32 9.23 -1.18 7.85
N LYS A 33 10.50 -1.38 8.27
CA LYS A 33 11.59 -1.70 7.34
C LYS A 33 11.40 -3.05 6.65
N LEU A 34 11.04 -4.10 7.40
CA LEU A 34 10.77 -5.42 6.82
C LEU A 34 9.56 -5.39 5.88
N ARG A 35 8.47 -4.70 6.29
CA ARG A 35 7.28 -4.53 5.46
C ARG A 35 7.59 -3.84 4.15
N ASP A 36 8.33 -2.75 4.19
CA ASP A 36 8.75 -2.01 2.99
C ASP A 36 9.59 -2.90 2.08
N SER A 37 10.56 -3.65 2.62
CA SER A 37 11.40 -4.56 1.83
C SER A 37 10.61 -5.73 1.22
N ILE A 38 9.55 -6.22 1.88
CA ILE A 38 8.66 -7.25 1.34
C ILE A 38 7.77 -6.67 0.22
N ILE A 39 7.26 -5.47 0.40
CA ILE A 39 6.38 -4.81 -0.59
C ILE A 39 7.17 -4.35 -1.81
N SER A 40 8.39 -3.82 -1.63
CA SER A 40 9.29 -3.45 -2.74
C SER A 40 9.84 -4.65 -3.49
N LEU A 41 9.66 -5.88 -2.94
CA LEU A 41 10.17 -7.15 -3.44
C LEU A 41 11.70 -7.32 -3.31
N ASP A 42 12.36 -6.48 -2.52
CA ASP A 42 13.76 -6.65 -2.12
C ASP A 42 13.93 -7.93 -1.28
N LEU A 43 12.88 -8.29 -0.53
CA LEU A 43 12.70 -9.60 0.10
C LEU A 43 11.61 -10.37 -0.66
N PRO A 44 11.98 -11.13 -1.71
CA PRO A 44 11.02 -11.87 -2.52
C PRO A 44 10.37 -13.03 -1.74
N PRO A 45 9.27 -13.61 -2.26
CA PRO A 45 8.65 -14.80 -1.67
C PRO A 45 9.65 -15.92 -1.41
N ASP A 46 9.37 -16.72 -0.38
CA ASP A 46 10.19 -17.82 0.11
C ASP A 46 11.54 -17.41 0.73
N THR A 47 11.84 -16.10 0.83
CA THR A 47 13.01 -15.60 1.58
C THR A 47 12.92 -16.02 3.05
N VAL A 48 13.99 -16.64 3.56
CA VAL A 48 14.10 -17.02 4.97
C VAL A 48 14.48 -15.81 5.81
N LEU A 49 13.65 -15.48 6.80
CA LEU A 49 13.90 -14.40 7.75
C LEU A 49 14.55 -14.95 9.03
N SER A 50 15.82 -14.63 9.24
CA SER A 50 16.57 -14.98 10.45
C SER A 50 16.39 -13.90 11.52
N ARG A 51 15.74 -14.23 12.65
CA ARG A 51 15.56 -13.30 13.76
C ARG A 51 16.89 -12.77 14.30
N ALA A 52 17.91 -13.61 14.35
CA ALA A 52 19.24 -13.23 14.84
C ALA A 52 19.93 -12.23 13.89
N THR A 53 19.83 -12.47 12.58
CA THR A 53 20.37 -11.57 11.55
C THR A 53 19.66 -10.22 11.60
N ILE A 54 18.33 -10.20 11.60
CA ILE A 54 17.53 -8.97 11.67
C ILE A 54 17.83 -8.19 12.96
N ALA A 55 17.94 -8.86 14.10
CA ALA A 55 18.27 -8.22 15.38
C ALA A 55 19.64 -7.51 15.31
N LYS A 56 20.62 -8.15 14.69
CA LYS A 56 21.97 -7.59 14.49
C LYS A 56 21.95 -6.40 13.51
N GLU A 57 21.26 -6.51 12.39
CA GLU A 57 21.15 -5.47 11.36
C GLU A 57 20.48 -4.20 11.87
N HIS A 58 19.49 -4.34 12.77
CA HIS A 58 18.73 -3.23 13.33
C HIS A 58 19.23 -2.76 14.69
N ASP A 59 20.31 -3.34 15.22
CA ASP A 59 20.86 -3.05 16.55
C ASP A 59 19.80 -3.11 17.67
N VAL A 60 19.05 -4.23 17.70
CA VAL A 60 17.99 -4.49 18.68
C VAL A 60 18.10 -5.89 19.25
N SER A 61 17.42 -6.17 20.38
CA SER A 61 17.26 -7.53 20.88
C SER A 61 16.28 -8.34 20.02
N GLN A 62 16.18 -9.65 20.26
CA GLN A 62 15.27 -10.51 19.48
C GLN A 62 13.79 -10.30 19.79
N SER A 63 13.43 -9.67 20.94
CA SER A 63 12.03 -9.42 21.31
C SER A 63 11.32 -8.48 20.34
N PRO A 64 11.83 -7.26 20.04
CA PRO A 64 11.26 -6.38 19.02
C PRO A 64 11.12 -7.05 17.64
N VAL A 65 12.10 -7.89 17.24
CA VAL A 65 12.02 -8.62 15.96
C VAL A 65 10.88 -9.62 15.96
N ARG A 66 10.68 -10.34 17.08
CA ARG A 66 9.56 -11.28 17.22
C ARG A 66 8.21 -10.56 17.12
N GLU A 67 8.07 -9.41 17.78
CA GLU A 67 6.87 -8.58 17.71
C GLU A 67 6.60 -8.09 16.28
N ALA A 68 7.62 -7.60 15.58
CA ALA A 68 7.53 -7.18 14.19
C ALA A 68 7.11 -8.32 13.25
N ILE A 69 7.68 -9.52 13.42
CA ILE A 69 7.31 -10.71 12.64
C ILE A 69 5.85 -11.11 12.91
N GLN A 70 5.39 -11.04 14.16
CA GLN A 70 3.99 -11.35 14.50
C GLN A 70 3.00 -10.40 13.81
N GLU A 71 3.33 -9.11 13.68
CA GLU A 71 2.48 -8.18 12.92
C GLU A 71 2.49 -8.49 11.42
N LEU A 72 3.66 -8.79 10.84
CA LEU A 72 3.73 -9.23 9.44
C LEU A 72 2.98 -10.53 9.18
N GLU A 73 2.91 -11.44 10.16
CA GLU A 73 2.08 -12.66 10.09
C GLU A 73 0.58 -12.34 10.06
N LYS A 74 0.12 -11.37 10.85
CA LYS A 74 -1.28 -10.93 10.84
C LYS A 74 -1.68 -10.32 9.50
N GLU A 75 -0.74 -9.65 8.81
CA GLU A 75 -0.94 -9.13 7.45
C GLU A 75 -0.83 -10.23 6.37
N GLY A 76 -0.46 -11.46 6.74
CA GLY A 76 -0.22 -12.54 5.79
C GLY A 76 1.07 -12.41 4.97
N LEU A 77 1.97 -11.49 5.34
CA LEU A 77 3.22 -11.21 4.59
C LEU A 77 4.34 -12.19 4.89
N VAL A 78 4.30 -12.81 6.05
CA VAL A 78 5.24 -13.86 6.46
C VAL A 78 4.49 -15.03 7.08
N VAL A 79 5.13 -16.19 7.13
CA VAL A 79 4.66 -17.38 7.83
C VAL A 79 5.79 -18.00 8.64
N SER A 80 5.54 -18.30 9.93
CA SER A 80 6.50 -18.98 10.80
C SER A 80 6.13 -20.43 10.95
N TYR A 81 7.08 -21.31 10.66
CA TYR A 81 6.99 -22.74 10.95
C TYR A 81 7.63 -23.00 12.31
N PRO A 82 6.91 -23.59 13.30
CA PRO A 82 7.45 -23.83 14.63
C PRO A 82 8.79 -24.55 14.58
N GLN A 83 9.76 -24.06 15.35
CA GLN A 83 11.13 -24.63 15.48
C GLN A 83 11.89 -24.80 14.16
N SER A 84 11.45 -24.18 13.07
CA SER A 84 12.04 -24.33 11.75
C SER A 84 12.45 -22.97 11.17
N LYS A 85 11.57 -22.31 10.45
CA LYS A 85 11.90 -21.09 9.68
C LYS A 85 10.72 -20.12 9.64
N THR A 86 11.02 -18.85 9.42
CA THR A 86 10.05 -17.83 9.02
C THR A 86 10.31 -17.48 7.56
N LEU A 87 9.27 -17.47 6.73
CA LEU A 87 9.37 -17.20 5.29
C LEU A 87 8.49 -16.01 4.92
N VAL A 88 8.95 -15.24 3.94
CA VAL A 88 8.11 -14.30 3.19
C VAL A 88 7.10 -15.11 2.38
N THR A 89 5.80 -14.76 2.49
CA THR A 89 4.73 -15.47 1.79
C THR A 89 4.73 -15.14 0.29
N ARG A 90 4.25 -16.06 -0.52
CA ARG A 90 3.87 -15.78 -1.90
C ARG A 90 2.64 -14.90 -1.94
N ILE A 91 2.39 -14.25 -3.10
CA ILE A 91 1.25 -13.35 -3.25
C ILE A 91 -0.04 -14.19 -3.23
N ASP A 92 -0.91 -13.87 -2.27
CA ASP A 92 -2.25 -14.42 -2.17
C ASP A 92 -3.23 -13.52 -2.93
N VAL A 93 -3.72 -14.03 -4.07
CA VAL A 93 -4.64 -13.29 -4.95
C VAL A 93 -6.03 -13.17 -4.33
N ASP A 94 -6.46 -14.15 -3.56
CA ASP A 94 -7.79 -14.10 -2.92
C ASP A 94 -7.79 -13.07 -1.78
N HIS A 95 -6.73 -13.02 -0.97
CA HIS A 95 -6.55 -11.95 0.00
C HIS A 95 -6.49 -10.57 -0.67
N ALA A 96 -5.82 -10.45 -1.82
CA ALA A 96 -5.79 -9.20 -2.59
C ALA A 96 -7.18 -8.80 -3.09
N ARG A 97 -8.04 -9.75 -3.50
CA ARG A 97 -9.45 -9.51 -3.89
C ARG A 97 -10.29 -9.02 -2.72
N GLU A 98 -10.16 -9.66 -1.55
CA GLU A 98 -10.85 -9.20 -0.33
C GLU A 98 -10.44 -7.78 0.05
N THR A 99 -9.13 -7.48 -0.02
CA THR A 99 -8.60 -6.14 0.25
C THR A 99 -9.13 -5.12 -0.74
N GLN A 100 -9.20 -5.46 -2.03
CA GLN A 100 -9.80 -4.58 -3.04
C GLN A 100 -11.28 -4.32 -2.74
N PHE A 101 -12.05 -5.36 -2.39
CA PHE A 101 -13.47 -5.19 -2.03
C PHE A 101 -13.63 -4.18 -0.87
N LEU A 102 -12.80 -4.33 0.17
CA LEU A 102 -12.79 -3.41 1.31
C LEU A 102 -12.41 -1.98 0.87
N ARG A 103 -11.36 -1.84 0.07
CA ARG A 103 -10.92 -0.54 -0.45
C ARG A 103 -12.01 0.16 -1.26
N VAL A 104 -12.62 -0.55 -2.21
CA VAL A 104 -13.71 0.01 -3.02
C VAL A 104 -14.85 0.47 -2.13
N SER A 105 -15.24 -0.32 -1.13
CA SER A 105 -16.35 0.01 -0.24
C SER A 105 -16.10 1.29 0.57
N VAL A 106 -14.89 1.46 1.10
CA VAL A 106 -14.56 2.61 1.95
C VAL A 106 -14.16 3.83 1.12
N GLU A 107 -13.29 3.65 0.11
CA GLU A 107 -12.80 4.78 -0.70
C GLU A 107 -13.92 5.42 -1.54
N LEU A 108 -14.90 4.62 -1.98
CA LEU A 108 -16.10 5.15 -2.64
C LEU A 108 -16.91 6.05 -1.71
N GLU A 109 -17.12 5.64 -0.46
CA GLU A 109 -17.88 6.47 0.49
C GLU A 109 -17.07 7.71 0.92
N VAL A 110 -15.75 7.59 1.08
CA VAL A 110 -14.85 8.75 1.29
C VAL A 110 -15.01 9.76 0.15
N ALA A 111 -14.88 9.32 -1.11
CA ALA A 111 -14.99 10.21 -2.26
C ALA A 111 -16.41 10.84 -2.40
N LYS A 112 -17.47 10.07 -2.16
CA LYS A 112 -18.85 10.57 -2.16
C LYS A 112 -19.09 11.58 -1.02
N THR A 113 -18.51 11.36 0.15
CA THR A 113 -18.59 12.31 1.27
C THR A 113 -17.93 13.63 0.91
N LEU A 114 -16.76 13.61 0.29
CA LEU A 114 -16.07 14.82 -0.17
C LEU A 114 -16.87 15.54 -1.26
N ALA A 115 -17.45 14.82 -2.22
CA ALA A 115 -18.27 15.40 -3.29
C ALA A 115 -19.53 16.11 -2.74
N ARG A 116 -20.13 15.59 -1.67
CA ARG A 116 -21.29 16.23 -1.01
C ARG A 116 -20.93 17.46 -0.18
N ALA A 117 -19.67 17.55 0.29
CA ALA A 117 -19.23 18.63 1.18
C ALA A 117 -19.03 19.99 0.49
N HIS A 118 -19.04 20.07 -0.85
CA HIS A 118 -18.94 21.28 -1.68
C HIS A 118 -17.74 22.21 -1.34
N GLY A 119 -16.66 21.68 -0.75
CA GLY A 119 -15.51 22.48 -0.32
C GLY A 119 -14.29 22.27 -1.25
N SER A 120 -14.03 23.22 -2.17
CA SER A 120 -12.90 23.16 -3.09
C SER A 120 -11.53 23.12 -2.38
N ASP A 121 -11.40 23.81 -1.25
CA ASP A 121 -10.13 23.93 -0.51
C ASP A 121 -9.71 22.62 0.17
N THR A 122 -10.69 21.75 0.44
CA THR A 122 -10.47 20.43 1.05
C THR A 122 -9.61 19.51 0.17
N LEU A 123 -9.64 19.70 -1.16
CA LEU A 123 -8.88 18.91 -2.14
C LEU A 123 -7.49 19.45 -2.44
N LEU A 124 -7.11 20.65 -1.96
CA LEU A 124 -5.81 21.26 -2.25
C LEU A 124 -4.61 20.37 -1.89
N PRO A 125 -4.59 19.65 -0.75
CA PRO A 125 -3.52 18.70 -0.45
C PRO A 125 -3.42 17.59 -1.50
N SER A 126 -4.54 16.95 -1.86
CA SER A 126 -4.60 15.87 -2.84
C SER A 126 -4.15 16.31 -4.23
N GLN A 127 -4.55 17.52 -4.67
CA GLN A 127 -4.12 18.12 -5.93
C GLN A 127 -2.61 18.40 -5.95
N ARG A 128 -2.03 18.83 -4.82
CA ARG A 128 -0.58 19.05 -4.69
C ARG A 128 0.17 17.74 -4.80
N ILE A 129 -0.28 16.70 -4.10
CA ILE A 129 0.33 15.36 -4.15
C ILE A 129 0.26 14.80 -5.57
N LEU A 130 -0.86 14.94 -6.26
CA LEU A 130 -1.01 14.48 -7.65
C LEU A 130 -0.03 15.18 -8.61
N ARG A 131 0.22 16.48 -8.44
CA ARG A 131 1.25 17.19 -9.24
C ARG A 131 2.64 16.61 -9.00
N MET A 132 2.98 16.28 -7.75
CA MET A 132 4.27 15.65 -7.43
C MET A 132 4.35 14.23 -8.00
N GLN A 133 3.25 13.48 -7.95
CA GLN A 133 3.17 12.13 -8.52
C GLN A 133 3.37 12.14 -10.05
N LYS A 134 2.87 13.18 -10.74
CA LYS A 134 3.14 13.37 -12.17
C LYS A 134 4.63 13.53 -12.45
N MET A 135 5.32 14.37 -11.70
CA MET A 135 6.77 14.57 -11.84
C MET A 135 7.53 13.25 -11.62
N ALA A 136 7.21 12.50 -10.58
CA ALA A 136 7.80 11.18 -10.34
C ALA A 136 7.51 10.18 -11.48
N GLY A 137 6.33 10.27 -12.11
CA GLY A 137 5.98 9.47 -13.28
C GLY A 137 6.78 9.83 -14.53
N GLU A 138 7.01 11.12 -14.78
CA GLU A 138 7.85 11.63 -15.87
C GLU A 138 9.31 11.18 -15.70
N ASP A 139 9.82 11.23 -14.47
CA ASP A 139 11.18 10.80 -14.11
C ASP A 139 11.32 9.26 -14.04
N ARG A 140 10.21 8.51 -14.13
CA ARG A 140 10.12 7.06 -13.93
C ARG A 140 10.67 6.60 -12.57
N ASP A 141 10.54 7.46 -11.55
CA ASP A 141 10.88 7.12 -10.17
C ASP A 141 9.74 6.31 -9.54
N ILE A 142 9.81 4.97 -9.73
CA ILE A 142 8.78 4.06 -9.22
C ILE A 142 8.64 4.10 -7.69
N PRO A 143 9.73 4.12 -6.89
CA PRO A 143 9.63 4.29 -5.44
C PRO A 143 8.87 5.54 -5.03
N GLU A 144 9.25 6.70 -5.57
CA GLU A 144 8.61 7.97 -5.26
C GLU A 144 7.17 8.02 -5.75
N PHE A 145 6.89 7.54 -6.97
CA PHE A 145 5.54 7.42 -7.52
C PHE A 145 4.61 6.62 -6.60
N THR A 146 5.10 5.48 -6.10
CA THR A 146 4.35 4.60 -5.18
C THR A 146 4.10 5.28 -3.83
N ALA A 147 5.08 6.00 -3.29
CA ALA A 147 4.92 6.74 -2.04
C ALA A 147 3.86 7.84 -2.19
N LEU A 148 3.87 8.57 -3.30
CA LEU A 148 2.90 9.62 -3.62
C LEU A 148 1.50 9.06 -3.90
N ASP A 149 1.37 7.87 -4.51
CA ASP A 149 0.11 7.15 -4.65
C ASP A 149 -0.55 6.91 -3.29
N ARG A 150 0.22 6.39 -2.35
CA ARG A 150 -0.27 6.16 -0.97
C ARG A 150 -0.68 7.46 -0.28
N LEU A 151 0.10 8.52 -0.44
CA LEU A 151 -0.20 9.84 0.12
C LEU A 151 -1.45 10.48 -0.51
N PHE A 152 -1.67 10.27 -1.81
CA PHE A 152 -2.88 10.72 -2.49
C PHE A 152 -4.12 10.14 -1.83
N HIS A 153 -4.18 8.81 -1.70
CA HIS A 153 -5.30 8.16 -1.03
C HIS A 153 -5.46 8.63 0.44
N LEU A 154 -4.37 8.60 1.23
CA LEU A 154 -4.40 9.08 2.62
C LEU A 154 -4.97 10.49 2.72
N SER A 155 -4.60 11.40 1.81
CA SER A 155 -5.08 12.79 1.83
C SER A 155 -6.60 12.92 1.66
N LEU A 156 -7.22 12.01 0.88
CA LEU A 156 -8.69 11.96 0.76
C LEU A 156 -9.35 11.48 2.06
N TYR A 157 -8.78 10.47 2.74
CA TYR A 157 -9.27 10.03 4.04
C TYR A 157 -9.14 11.11 5.11
N GLN A 158 -8.03 11.88 5.09
CA GLN A 158 -7.83 13.01 5.99
C GLN A 158 -8.85 14.12 5.73
N ALA A 159 -9.07 14.45 4.46
CA ALA A 159 -10.04 15.44 4.04
C ALA A 159 -11.47 15.06 4.47
N ALA A 160 -11.80 13.77 4.47
CA ALA A 160 -13.09 13.25 4.95
C ALA A 160 -13.17 13.06 6.48
N GLY A 161 -12.08 13.32 7.23
CA GLY A 161 -12.03 13.17 8.70
C GLY A 161 -11.98 11.72 9.20
N VAL A 162 -11.58 10.75 8.35
CA VAL A 162 -11.58 9.31 8.67
C VAL A 162 -10.23 8.64 8.44
N SER A 163 -9.15 9.34 8.73
CA SER A 163 -7.76 8.87 8.48
C SER A 163 -7.41 7.55 9.17
N SER A 164 -8.06 7.22 10.31
CA SER A 164 -7.85 5.94 10.99
C SER A 164 -8.23 4.72 10.13
N LEU A 165 -9.23 4.87 9.23
CA LEU A 165 -9.64 3.80 8.31
C LEU A 165 -8.55 3.52 7.25
N TRP A 166 -7.79 4.53 6.85
CA TRP A 166 -6.64 4.33 5.97
C TRP A 166 -5.61 3.38 6.59
N HIS A 167 -5.27 3.56 7.86
CA HIS A 167 -4.29 2.69 8.53
C HIS A 167 -4.77 1.24 8.61
N MET A 168 -6.05 1.03 8.92
CA MET A 168 -6.65 -0.30 8.93
C MET A 168 -6.57 -0.99 7.56
N ILE A 169 -6.88 -0.27 6.48
CA ILE A 169 -6.84 -0.79 5.11
C ILE A 169 -5.41 -1.01 4.65
N SER A 170 -4.51 -0.05 4.92
CA SER A 170 -3.08 -0.15 4.54
C SER A 170 -2.41 -1.37 5.16
N GLY A 171 -2.74 -1.72 6.41
CA GLY A 171 -2.25 -2.92 7.07
C GLY A 171 -2.68 -4.22 6.39
N ARG A 172 -3.72 -4.21 5.56
CA ARG A 172 -4.16 -5.39 4.77
C ARG A 172 -3.68 -5.34 3.32
N SER A 173 -3.08 -4.24 2.87
CA SER A 173 -2.79 -4.00 1.45
C SER A 173 -1.53 -4.69 0.92
N GLY A 174 -0.77 -5.41 1.75
CA GLY A 174 0.54 -5.92 1.36
C GLY A 174 0.55 -6.83 0.13
N HIS A 175 -0.46 -7.69 -0.07
CA HIS A 175 -0.56 -8.53 -1.26
C HIS A 175 -0.90 -7.72 -2.52
N ILE A 176 -1.84 -6.78 -2.44
CA ILE A 176 -2.19 -5.93 -3.58
C ILE A 176 -1.08 -4.91 -3.91
N ASP A 177 -0.34 -4.43 -2.91
CA ASP A 177 0.80 -3.54 -3.10
C ASP A 177 1.94 -4.25 -3.84
N ARG A 178 2.21 -5.53 -3.54
CA ARG A 178 3.18 -6.36 -4.30
C ARG A 178 2.72 -6.59 -5.74
N LEU A 179 1.42 -6.81 -5.98
CA LEU A 179 0.87 -6.89 -7.34
C LEU A 179 1.07 -5.58 -8.11
N ARG A 180 0.84 -4.43 -7.46
CA ARG A 180 1.10 -3.10 -8.04
C ARG A 180 2.57 -2.92 -8.38
N ARG A 181 3.46 -3.33 -7.48
CA ARG A 181 4.90 -3.25 -7.70
C ARG A 181 5.36 -4.04 -8.93
N LEU A 182 4.79 -5.22 -9.17
CA LEU A 182 5.06 -6.03 -10.36
C LEU A 182 4.45 -5.43 -11.63
N ASN A 183 3.38 -4.65 -11.54
CA ASN A 183 2.64 -4.09 -12.67
C ASN A 183 3.12 -2.69 -13.11
N LEU A 184 3.68 -1.90 -12.18
CA LEU A 184 4.10 -0.53 -12.46
C LEU A 184 5.17 -0.36 -13.55
N PRO A 185 6.11 -1.32 -13.77
CA PRO A 185 7.07 -1.22 -14.87
C PRO A 185 6.43 -1.32 -16.26
N ASP A 186 5.17 -1.74 -16.37
CA ASP A 186 4.44 -1.84 -17.63
C ASP A 186 4.27 -0.45 -18.27
N PRO A 187 4.63 -0.28 -19.57
CA PRO A 187 4.46 1.00 -20.25
C PRO A 187 3.02 1.52 -20.20
N GLY A 188 2.85 2.77 -19.81
CA GLY A 188 1.53 3.40 -19.72
C GLY A 188 0.82 3.23 -18.37
N LYS A 189 1.26 2.29 -17.50
CA LYS A 189 0.56 2.05 -16.22
C LYS A 189 0.57 3.24 -15.27
N MET A 190 1.68 3.96 -15.20
CA MET A 190 1.75 5.19 -14.40
C MET A 190 0.80 6.26 -14.95
N THR A 191 0.70 6.40 -16.27
CA THR A 191 -0.23 7.34 -16.92
C THR A 191 -1.69 6.96 -16.60
N GLU A 192 -2.06 5.69 -16.69
CA GLU A 192 -3.40 5.22 -16.32
C GLU A 192 -3.77 5.58 -14.87
N VAL A 193 -2.82 5.43 -13.94
CA VAL A 193 -3.03 5.77 -12.52
C VAL A 193 -3.23 7.29 -12.37
N LEU A 194 -2.39 8.10 -13.01
CA LEU A 194 -2.49 9.56 -12.96
C LEU A 194 -3.82 10.06 -13.52
N ASP A 195 -4.22 9.55 -14.69
CA ASP A 195 -5.50 9.89 -15.33
C ASP A 195 -6.70 9.50 -14.46
N ALA A 196 -6.59 8.39 -13.74
CA ALA A 196 -7.64 7.96 -12.83
C ALA A 196 -7.74 8.88 -11.60
N HIS A 197 -6.59 9.28 -11.01
CA HIS A 197 -6.57 10.23 -9.90
C HIS A 197 -7.12 11.61 -10.31
N GLU A 198 -6.79 12.10 -11.51
CA GLU A 198 -7.36 13.35 -12.04
C GLU A 198 -8.88 13.27 -12.19
N ARG A 199 -9.38 12.18 -12.76
CA ARG A 199 -10.83 11.97 -12.89
C ARG A 199 -11.54 11.94 -11.56
N ILE A 200 -10.98 11.25 -10.55
CA ILE A 200 -11.55 11.22 -9.20
C ILE A 200 -11.63 12.62 -8.62
N LEU A 201 -10.54 13.41 -8.66
CA LEU A 201 -10.55 14.78 -8.13
C LEU A 201 -11.52 15.69 -8.89
N ALA A 202 -11.59 15.57 -10.21
CA ALA A 202 -12.52 16.34 -11.04
C ALA A 202 -13.98 16.01 -10.72
N ALA A 203 -14.31 14.73 -10.57
CA ALA A 203 -15.67 14.30 -10.22
C ALA A 203 -16.08 14.76 -8.81
N ILE A 204 -15.17 14.69 -7.83
CA ILE A 204 -15.40 15.22 -6.47
C ILE A 204 -15.65 16.74 -6.53
N ALA A 205 -14.80 17.48 -7.24
CA ALA A 205 -14.91 18.95 -7.36
C ALA A 205 -16.21 19.38 -8.08
N ALA A 206 -16.69 18.59 -9.03
CA ALA A 206 -17.96 18.79 -9.73
C ALA A 206 -19.19 18.33 -8.92
N SER A 207 -19.00 17.69 -7.77
CA SER A 207 -20.08 17.05 -6.99
C SER A 207 -20.88 16.01 -7.79
N ASP A 208 -20.26 15.39 -8.79
CA ASP A 208 -20.86 14.36 -9.65
C ASP A 208 -20.68 12.97 -9.02
N LEU A 209 -21.72 12.55 -8.26
CA LEU A 209 -21.69 11.29 -7.53
C LEU A 209 -21.62 10.04 -8.43
N GLU A 210 -22.17 10.13 -9.64
CA GLU A 210 -22.14 9.02 -10.60
C GLU A 210 -20.72 8.84 -11.18
N GLU A 211 -20.10 9.94 -11.63
CA GLU A 211 -18.73 9.89 -12.12
C GLU A 211 -17.72 9.59 -10.99
N VAL A 212 -17.95 10.02 -9.75
CA VAL A 212 -17.18 9.61 -8.57
C VAL A 212 -17.20 8.09 -8.43
N GLU A 213 -18.40 7.47 -8.45
CA GLU A 213 -18.52 6.02 -8.30
C GLU A 213 -17.79 5.29 -9.42
N LYS A 214 -18.00 5.70 -10.66
CA LYS A 214 -17.38 5.10 -11.85
C LYS A 214 -15.86 5.21 -11.80
N SER A 215 -15.34 6.41 -11.53
CA SER A 215 -13.89 6.68 -11.51
C SER A 215 -13.18 5.91 -10.39
N VAL A 216 -13.73 5.86 -9.17
CA VAL A 216 -13.16 5.11 -8.05
C VAL A 216 -13.15 3.60 -8.35
N ARG A 217 -14.25 3.04 -8.88
CA ARG A 217 -14.32 1.62 -9.21
C ARG A 217 -13.32 1.24 -10.31
N ILE A 218 -13.21 2.02 -11.37
CA ILE A 218 -12.26 1.79 -12.46
C ILE A 218 -10.82 1.83 -11.91
N HIS A 219 -10.48 2.88 -11.16
CA HIS A 219 -9.15 3.05 -10.58
C HIS A 219 -8.74 1.86 -9.72
N LEU A 220 -9.58 1.45 -8.77
CA LEU A 220 -9.26 0.39 -7.83
C LEU A 220 -9.30 -1.02 -8.43
N SER A 221 -10.00 -1.24 -9.56
CA SER A 221 -10.07 -2.56 -10.20
C SER A 221 -8.89 -2.89 -11.11
N GLY A 222 -8.13 -1.89 -11.57
CA GLY A 222 -7.09 -2.05 -12.58
C GLY A 222 -5.99 -3.04 -12.22
N THR A 223 -5.56 -3.09 -10.96
CA THR A 223 -4.50 -4.01 -10.51
C THR A 223 -4.94 -5.47 -10.58
N LEU A 224 -6.15 -5.80 -10.14
CA LEU A 224 -6.64 -7.19 -10.17
C LEU A 224 -6.99 -7.65 -11.59
N ALA A 225 -7.39 -6.74 -12.47
CA ALA A 225 -7.59 -7.06 -13.89
C ALA A 225 -6.27 -7.52 -14.56
N SER A 226 -5.13 -7.02 -14.08
CA SER A 226 -3.79 -7.38 -14.61
C SER A 226 -3.22 -8.68 -14.02
N VAL A 227 -3.84 -9.29 -12.99
CA VAL A 227 -3.32 -10.49 -12.31
C VAL A 227 -2.95 -11.64 -13.26
N PRO A 228 -3.77 -12.02 -14.26
CA PRO A 228 -3.40 -13.11 -15.16
C PRO A 228 -2.08 -12.85 -15.92
N ALA A 229 -1.88 -11.61 -16.38
CA ALA A 229 -0.65 -11.21 -17.05
C ALA A 229 0.54 -11.19 -16.10
N ILE A 230 0.37 -10.65 -14.89
CA ILE A 230 1.41 -10.62 -13.85
C ILE A 230 1.83 -12.05 -13.46
N MET A 231 0.88 -12.96 -13.26
CA MET A 231 1.17 -14.37 -12.93
C MET A 231 1.97 -15.08 -14.05
N LYS A 232 1.64 -14.76 -15.29
CA LYS A 232 2.37 -15.31 -16.45
C LYS A 232 3.82 -14.83 -16.51
N LEU A 233 4.06 -13.56 -16.18
CA LEU A 233 5.41 -12.95 -16.21
C LEU A 233 6.23 -13.32 -14.96
N HIS A 234 5.59 -13.50 -13.83
CA HIS A 234 6.23 -13.69 -12.52
C HIS A 234 5.70 -14.91 -11.76
N PRO A 235 5.68 -16.12 -12.35
CA PRO A 235 5.03 -17.29 -11.74
C PRO A 235 5.64 -17.67 -10.37
N ALA A 236 6.92 -17.37 -10.14
CA ALA A 236 7.60 -17.64 -8.87
C ALA A 236 7.00 -16.88 -7.67
N TYR A 237 6.29 -15.80 -7.89
CA TYR A 237 5.72 -14.97 -6.83
C TYR A 237 4.36 -15.49 -6.32
N PHE A 238 3.77 -16.50 -6.97
CA PHE A 238 2.43 -17.01 -6.72
C PHE A 238 2.42 -18.47 -6.28
N GLY A 239 1.28 -18.94 -5.76
CA GLY A 239 1.08 -20.31 -5.31
C GLY A 239 1.29 -20.46 -3.80
N VAL A 240 1.51 -21.72 -3.34
CA VAL A 240 1.68 -22.02 -1.92
C VAL A 240 3.13 -21.79 -1.50
N THR A 241 3.34 -20.98 -0.47
CA THR A 241 4.67 -20.68 0.07
C THR A 241 5.38 -21.95 0.56
N GLY A 242 6.65 -22.10 0.18
CA GLY A 242 7.48 -23.23 0.60
C GLY A 242 7.25 -24.52 -0.20
N MET A 243 6.37 -24.53 -1.20
CA MET A 243 6.23 -25.65 -2.13
C MET A 243 7.17 -25.46 -3.33
N PRO A 244 7.89 -26.51 -3.78
CA PRO A 244 8.67 -26.45 -5.01
C PRO A 244 7.76 -26.13 -6.21
N GLN A 245 8.22 -25.32 -7.13
CA GLN A 245 7.53 -25.10 -8.40
C GLN A 245 7.63 -26.38 -9.24
N GLY A 246 6.50 -26.99 -9.58
CA GLY A 246 6.46 -28.14 -10.48
C GLY A 246 6.33 -29.51 -9.79
N ALA A 247 5.70 -29.60 -8.64
CA ALA A 247 5.23 -30.89 -8.11
C ALA A 247 3.84 -31.22 -8.67
#